data_85571c67ca96be19848eaa8a9a6aac2c
#
_entry.id   85571c67ca96be19848eaa8a9a6aac2c
#
_cell.length_a   1.000
_cell.length_b   1.000
_cell.length_c   1.000
_cell.angle_alpha   90.00
_cell.angle_beta   90.00
_cell.angle_gamma   90.00
#
_symmetry.space_group_name_H-M   'P 1'
#
loop_
_entity.id
_entity.type
_entity.pdbx_description
1 polymer ?
#
loop_
_entity_poly.entity_id
_entity_poly.type
_entity_poly.pdbx_seq_one_letter_code
_entity_poly.pdbx_strand_id
1 'polypeptide(L)'
;MTISAINVPFGLSSSSSSASSIAIPSTQPLKFSKPLNNILPFCNPQLQSRTKHLSLAHCSMAESCTSSSSMHAEEREHRAIKPIYQPTPPNRPLRTPHSGYHFDGSTRQFFEGWYFKVSIPEKKQSFCFMYSVENPAFHKKLTPIEEAKYGRRFTGVGAQILGAYDKYICQYFEESHNFWGSRHELCLGNTFKPSNSSQPPDNEVPPEDFNKRVSEGFQVTPLWHQGFIRDDGRATALADRSDYVETVKSARWEYSTKPVFGWGNVSSKQKSTAGWLAAFPVFEPHWQICMAGGLSTGWIEWDGERFEFENAPSYSEKNWGGAFPRKWFWVQCNVFQGATGEVALTAAGGLRVLPGGSVENAALVGVHYGGVFYEFVPWNGVVEWEIAPWGCWKISADNGSYKARDACNSQLPVELEARTEHPGTTLRAPTLENGLAPACKDSCFADLRLQIWERRSDGSKGKVMLDVTSDMAAVEIGGGPWYDTWKGKTTTPEILRLALRVPIDLESVFSVVPFLKPPGL
;
A
#
# COMPACT_ATOMS: atom_id res chain seq x y z
N MET A 1 27.56 4.31 -53.67
CA MET A 1 27.88 5.69 -53.33
C MET A 1 28.37 5.71 -51.90
N THR A 2 29.63 6.00 -51.78
CA THR A 2 30.47 6.01 -50.59
C THR A 2 30.31 7.36 -49.87
N ILE A 3 30.08 7.34 -48.57
CA ILE A 3 30.27 8.57 -47.74
C ILE A 3 31.07 8.20 -46.49
N SER A 4 32.12 9.00 -46.32
CA SER A 4 33.28 8.89 -45.46
C SER A 4 32.99 9.06 -43.97
N ALA A 5 33.80 8.39 -43.18
CA ALA A 5 34.03 8.60 -41.75
C ALA A 5 34.79 9.91 -41.48
N ILE A 6 34.41 10.65 -40.46
CA ILE A 6 35.23 11.76 -39.90
C ILE A 6 35.69 11.33 -38.51
N ASN A 7 37.01 11.17 -38.38
CA ASN A 7 37.74 11.04 -37.13
C ASN A 7 37.99 12.44 -36.52
N VAL A 8 37.84 12.57 -35.20
CA VAL A 8 38.36 13.70 -34.43
C VAL A 8 39.16 13.16 -33.23
N PRO A 9 40.35 13.66 -32.94
CA PRO A 9 41.30 13.00 -32.05
C PRO A 9 41.14 13.44 -30.57
N PHE A 10 41.49 12.48 -29.70
CA PHE A 10 41.67 12.68 -28.26
C PHE A 10 42.91 13.57 -27.97
N GLY A 11 42.72 14.61 -27.17
CA GLY A 11 43.79 15.36 -26.54
C GLY A 11 43.79 15.12 -25.03
N LEU A 12 44.82 14.44 -24.53
CA LEU A 12 45.17 14.32 -23.11
C LEU A 12 45.89 15.59 -22.67
N SER A 13 45.40 16.27 -21.64
CA SER A 13 46.25 17.20 -20.86
C SER A 13 46.09 16.90 -19.38
N SER A 14 47.18 16.45 -18.80
CA SER A 14 47.44 16.30 -17.38
C SER A 14 47.71 17.65 -16.74
N SER A 15 47.02 18.01 -15.68
CA SER A 15 47.46 19.05 -14.75
C SER A 15 47.25 18.57 -13.32
N SER A 16 48.39 18.43 -12.66
CA SER A 16 48.54 18.19 -11.23
C SER A 16 48.16 19.44 -10.44
N SER A 17 47.37 19.32 -9.37
CA SER A 17 47.33 20.31 -8.31
C SER A 17 47.10 19.68 -6.96
N SER A 18 47.99 20.02 -6.10
CA SER A 18 48.25 19.78 -4.69
C SER A 18 47.05 19.69 -3.76
N ALA A 19 47.13 18.70 -2.87
CA ALA A 19 46.32 18.53 -1.68
C ALA A 19 46.62 19.62 -0.63
N SER A 20 45.56 20.26 -0.12
CA SER A 20 45.59 20.99 1.14
C SER A 20 44.55 20.37 2.08
N SER A 21 45.05 19.80 3.16
CA SER A 21 44.30 19.23 4.28
C SER A 21 43.66 20.36 5.10
N ILE A 22 42.33 20.33 5.26
CA ILE A 22 41.62 21.15 6.22
C ILE A 22 41.09 20.23 7.33
N ALA A 23 41.49 20.57 8.56
CA ALA A 23 41.16 19.87 9.78
C ALA A 23 39.68 20.04 10.14
N ILE A 24 39.03 18.93 10.57
CA ILE A 24 37.66 18.87 11.08
C ILE A 24 37.71 19.17 12.59
N PRO A 25 36.89 20.08 13.13
CA PRO A 25 36.72 20.21 14.57
C PRO A 25 35.73 19.14 15.10
N SER A 26 36.16 18.45 16.12
CA SER A 26 35.35 17.48 16.88
C SER A 26 34.26 18.20 17.66
N THR A 27 32.99 17.81 17.47
CA THR A 27 31.89 18.20 18.33
C THR A 27 31.60 17.11 19.34
N GLN A 28 31.62 17.48 20.63
CA GLN A 28 31.24 16.63 21.77
C GLN A 28 29.72 16.39 21.84
N PRO A 29 29.27 15.27 22.44
CA PRO A 29 27.87 14.96 22.58
C PRO A 29 27.21 15.76 23.71
N LEU A 30 26.04 16.32 23.41
CA LEU A 30 25.16 16.99 24.36
C LEU A 30 24.49 15.96 25.29
N LYS A 31 24.70 16.13 26.59
CA LYS A 31 24.05 15.36 27.66
C LYS A 31 22.60 15.78 27.84
N PHE A 32 21.68 14.83 27.77
CA PHE A 32 20.29 15.02 28.19
C PHE A 32 20.18 15.09 29.70
N SER A 33 19.55 16.12 30.23
CA SER A 33 19.14 16.26 31.63
C SER A 33 17.74 15.70 31.86
N LYS A 34 17.57 15.03 33.00
CA LYS A 34 16.36 14.37 33.48
C LYS A 34 15.21 15.33 33.77
N PRO A 35 13.94 14.88 33.75
CA PRO A 35 12.77 15.71 34.06
C PRO A 35 12.56 15.89 35.57
N LEU A 36 12.14 17.10 35.94
CA LEU A 36 11.62 17.40 37.29
C LEU A 36 10.12 17.07 37.35
N ASN A 37 9.79 16.21 38.31
CA ASN A 37 8.42 16.02 38.80
C ASN A 37 7.96 17.30 39.56
N ASN A 38 6.78 17.81 39.24
CA ASN A 38 5.97 18.55 40.18
C ASN A 38 4.49 18.26 39.97
N ILE A 39 3.92 17.68 41.00
CA ILE A 39 2.51 17.39 41.23
C ILE A 39 1.84 18.65 41.80
N LEU A 40 0.68 19.05 41.32
CA LEU A 40 -0.43 19.54 42.11
C LEU A 40 -1.75 19.56 41.31
N PRO A 41 -2.90 19.40 41.97
CA PRO A 41 -4.17 18.99 41.37
C PRO A 41 -5.13 20.18 41.14
N PHE A 42 -5.97 20.12 40.12
CA PHE A 42 -7.18 20.97 40.08
C PHE A 42 -8.38 20.33 39.40
N CYS A 43 -9.39 20.18 40.23
CA CYS A 43 -10.85 20.29 40.01
C CYS A 43 -11.51 19.95 38.69
N ASN A 44 -12.40 19.01 38.84
CA ASN A 44 -13.51 18.61 37.97
C ASN A 44 -14.65 19.65 38.00
N PRO A 45 -15.32 19.95 36.92
CA PRO A 45 -16.75 20.25 36.97
C PRO A 45 -17.57 19.22 36.20
N GLN A 46 -18.56 18.74 36.91
CA GLN A 46 -19.65 17.85 36.47
C GLN A 46 -20.41 18.40 35.27
N LEU A 47 -20.71 17.53 34.32
CA LEU A 47 -21.86 17.69 33.43
C LEU A 47 -22.74 16.44 33.51
N GLN A 48 -23.97 16.71 33.92
CA GLN A 48 -25.05 15.74 34.10
C GLN A 48 -25.52 15.20 32.75
N SER A 49 -25.51 13.89 32.54
CA SER A 49 -26.24 13.22 31.48
C SER A 49 -27.50 12.55 32.03
N ARG A 50 -28.64 12.91 31.46
CA ARG A 50 -29.94 12.27 31.72
C ARG A 50 -29.97 10.89 31.02
N THR A 51 -29.97 9.84 31.80
CA THR A 51 -30.31 8.49 31.34
C THR A 51 -31.79 8.19 31.65
N LYS A 52 -32.54 7.78 30.66
CA LYS A 52 -33.87 7.21 30.80
C LYS A 52 -33.77 5.74 31.21
N HIS A 53 -34.39 5.43 32.34
CA HIS A 53 -34.58 4.08 32.85
C HIS A 53 -35.60 3.30 31.99
N LEU A 54 -35.21 2.08 31.61
CA LEU A 54 -36.17 1.00 31.31
C LEU A 54 -35.95 -0.08 32.35
N SER A 55 -37.03 -0.36 33.09
CA SER A 55 -37.11 -1.36 34.15
C SER A 55 -37.18 -2.78 33.57
N LEU A 56 -36.42 -3.68 34.15
CA LEU A 56 -36.65 -5.13 34.00
C LEU A 56 -36.82 -5.75 35.38
N ALA A 57 -37.82 -6.60 35.44
CA ALA A 57 -38.39 -7.22 36.63
C ALA A 57 -37.40 -8.21 37.30
N HIS A 58 -37.47 -8.19 38.63
CA HIS A 58 -36.88 -9.16 39.53
C HIS A 58 -37.55 -10.52 39.43
N CYS A 59 -36.76 -11.59 39.43
CA CYS A 59 -37.15 -12.85 40.02
C CYS A 59 -36.03 -13.35 40.92
N SER A 60 -36.28 -13.37 42.22
CA SER A 60 -35.40 -13.85 43.27
C SER A 60 -35.60 -15.35 43.50
N MET A 61 -34.52 -16.10 43.62
CA MET A 61 -34.46 -17.24 44.54
C MET A 61 -33.06 -17.40 45.07
N ALA A 62 -32.95 -17.38 46.40
CA ALA A 62 -31.79 -17.70 47.18
C ALA A 62 -31.68 -19.20 47.40
N GLU A 63 -30.44 -19.71 47.41
CA GLU A 63 -30.02 -20.75 48.37
C GLU A 63 -28.51 -21.03 48.30
N SER A 64 -27.91 -20.81 49.38
CA SER A 64 -26.96 -21.58 50.22
C SER A 64 -25.53 -21.74 49.73
N CYS A 65 -24.65 -21.13 50.52
CA CYS A 65 -23.19 -21.35 50.58
C CYS A 65 -22.81 -22.78 50.95
N THR A 66 -21.88 -23.37 50.18
CA THR A 66 -20.83 -24.23 50.74
C THR A 66 -19.52 -24.00 50.00
N SER A 67 -18.52 -23.66 50.80
CA SER A 67 -17.15 -23.45 50.38
C SER A 67 -16.46 -24.77 49.99
N SER A 68 -15.88 -24.83 48.80
CA SER A 68 -14.73 -25.68 48.53
C SER A 68 -13.86 -25.00 47.44
N SER A 69 -12.69 -24.54 47.88
CA SER A 69 -11.62 -24.06 47.04
C SER A 69 -11.08 -25.19 46.18
N SER A 70 -11.35 -25.17 44.91
CA SER A 70 -10.55 -25.82 43.88
C SER A 70 -10.20 -24.79 42.82
N MET A 71 -8.93 -24.45 42.75
CA MET A 71 -8.34 -23.70 41.65
C MET A 71 -8.48 -24.56 40.37
N HIS A 72 -9.58 -24.41 39.66
CA HIS A 72 -9.63 -24.78 38.26
C HIS A 72 -9.09 -23.61 37.47
N ALA A 73 -7.84 -23.76 37.00
CA ALA A 73 -7.39 -23.00 35.84
C ALA A 73 -8.38 -23.32 34.73
N GLU A 74 -9.25 -22.37 34.37
CA GLU A 74 -10.01 -22.44 33.14
C GLU A 74 -8.99 -22.43 32.00
N GLU A 75 -8.67 -23.60 31.46
CA GLU A 75 -8.16 -23.74 30.11
C GLU A 75 -9.23 -23.13 29.20
N ARG A 76 -9.00 -21.86 28.82
CA ARG A 76 -9.71 -21.29 27.68
C ARG A 76 -9.32 -22.15 26.49
N GLU A 77 -10.20 -23.08 26.09
CA GLU A 77 -10.13 -23.71 24.78
C GLU A 77 -9.93 -22.60 23.74
N HIS A 78 -8.75 -22.54 23.16
CA HIS A 78 -8.43 -21.63 22.07
C HIS A 78 -9.30 -22.05 20.89
N ARG A 79 -10.50 -21.46 20.81
CA ARG A 79 -11.40 -21.68 19.67
C ARG A 79 -10.73 -21.09 18.44
N ALA A 80 -10.27 -21.96 17.54
CA ALA A 80 -9.61 -21.57 16.31
C ALA A 80 -10.48 -20.53 15.55
N ILE A 81 -9.89 -19.40 15.19
CA ILE A 81 -10.56 -18.32 14.45
C ILE A 81 -10.92 -18.86 13.07
N LYS A 82 -12.19 -18.84 12.74
CA LYS A 82 -12.71 -19.26 11.43
C LYS A 82 -13.26 -18.05 10.70
N PRO A 83 -12.62 -17.61 9.61
CA PRO A 83 -13.16 -16.56 8.78
C PRO A 83 -14.43 -17.02 8.06
N ILE A 84 -15.33 -16.07 7.81
CA ILE A 84 -16.61 -16.34 7.14
C ILE A 84 -16.51 -15.88 5.69
N TYR A 85 -16.60 -16.82 4.75
CA TYR A 85 -16.65 -16.51 3.34
C TYR A 85 -17.98 -15.85 2.97
N GLN A 86 -17.87 -14.77 2.20
CA GLN A 86 -19.00 -14.12 1.55
C GLN A 86 -18.62 -13.87 0.08
N PRO A 87 -19.42 -14.34 -0.88
CA PRO A 87 -19.18 -14.04 -2.28
C PRO A 87 -19.31 -12.53 -2.53
N THR A 88 -18.52 -12.02 -3.46
CA THR A 88 -18.53 -10.59 -3.79
C THR A 88 -19.86 -10.20 -4.43
N PRO A 89 -20.62 -9.25 -3.84
CA PRO A 89 -21.87 -8.80 -4.44
C PRO A 89 -21.60 -7.98 -5.71
N PRO A 90 -22.44 -8.07 -6.75
CA PRO A 90 -22.22 -7.41 -8.03
C PRO A 90 -22.19 -5.88 -7.96
N ASN A 91 -22.84 -5.29 -6.95
CA ASN A 91 -22.87 -3.84 -6.72
C ASN A 91 -22.50 -3.54 -5.26
N ARG A 92 -21.21 -3.49 -4.99
CA ARG A 92 -20.68 -3.22 -3.66
C ARG A 92 -20.69 -1.71 -3.32
N PRO A 93 -21.33 -1.27 -2.20
CA PRO A 93 -21.49 0.15 -1.88
C PRO A 93 -20.17 0.93 -1.72
N LEU A 94 -19.12 0.25 -1.23
CA LEU A 94 -17.79 0.86 -0.98
C LEU A 94 -16.78 0.55 -2.08
N ARG A 95 -17.24 0.18 -3.29
CA ARG A 95 -16.36 0.03 -4.43
C ARG A 95 -15.70 1.36 -4.76
N THR A 96 -14.37 1.34 -4.97
CA THR A 96 -13.64 2.50 -5.51
C THR A 96 -13.61 2.43 -7.05
N PRO A 97 -13.58 3.57 -7.75
CA PRO A 97 -13.29 3.58 -9.17
C PRO A 97 -11.94 2.88 -9.46
N HIS A 98 -11.82 2.28 -10.62
CA HIS A 98 -10.61 1.57 -11.05
C HIS A 98 -10.23 0.35 -10.17
N SER A 99 -11.20 -0.25 -9.49
CA SER A 99 -10.97 -1.51 -8.73
C SER A 99 -10.76 -2.72 -9.64
N GLY A 100 -11.35 -2.73 -10.83
CA GLY A 100 -11.28 -3.85 -11.75
C GLY A 100 -9.92 -3.96 -12.50
N TYR A 101 -9.75 -5.05 -13.22
CA TYR A 101 -8.56 -5.35 -14.02
C TYR A 101 -8.51 -4.51 -15.30
N HIS A 102 -7.40 -3.80 -15.55
CA HIS A 102 -7.27 -2.78 -16.60
C HIS A 102 -6.75 -3.28 -17.94
N PHE A 103 -6.36 -4.53 -18.04
CA PHE A 103 -5.83 -5.05 -19.31
C PHE A 103 -6.86 -4.93 -20.45
N ASP A 104 -6.48 -4.23 -21.52
CA ASP A 104 -7.34 -3.93 -22.68
C ASP A 104 -7.25 -4.96 -23.83
N GLY A 105 -6.42 -5.99 -23.67
CA GLY A 105 -6.16 -7.01 -24.71
C GLY A 105 -5.10 -6.61 -25.73
N SER A 106 -4.52 -5.41 -25.65
CA SER A 106 -3.49 -4.94 -26.57
C SER A 106 -2.13 -5.59 -26.31
N THR A 107 -1.23 -5.46 -27.29
CA THR A 107 0.16 -5.92 -27.21
C THR A 107 1.13 -4.86 -26.69
N ARG A 108 0.61 -3.72 -26.21
CA ARG A 108 1.45 -2.71 -25.55
C ARG A 108 2.06 -3.26 -24.27
N GLN A 109 3.18 -2.66 -23.84
CA GLN A 109 3.75 -2.96 -22.53
C GLN A 109 2.70 -2.72 -21.45
N PHE A 110 2.50 -3.73 -20.61
CA PHE A 110 1.48 -3.67 -19.57
C PHE A 110 1.91 -4.46 -18.34
N PHE A 111 1.69 -3.88 -17.18
CA PHE A 111 1.64 -4.59 -15.92
C PHE A 111 0.44 -4.13 -15.10
N GLU A 112 -0.02 -4.97 -14.21
CA GLU A 112 -0.89 -4.59 -13.10
C GLU A 112 -0.45 -5.33 -11.85
N GLY A 113 -0.32 -4.58 -10.75
CA GLY A 113 0.08 -5.08 -9.45
C GLY A 113 -0.92 -4.69 -8.38
N TRP A 114 -1.15 -5.59 -7.43
CA TRP A 114 -2.05 -5.40 -6.29
C TRP A 114 -1.29 -5.62 -4.99
N TYR A 115 -1.57 -4.77 -4.02
CA TYR A 115 -0.98 -4.83 -2.69
C TYR A 115 -2.08 -4.88 -1.63
N PHE A 116 -1.93 -5.81 -0.69
CA PHE A 116 -2.83 -5.98 0.45
C PHE A 116 -2.00 -6.08 1.71
N LYS A 117 -2.44 -5.43 2.78
CA LYS A 117 -1.76 -5.49 4.07
C LYS A 117 -2.74 -5.83 5.18
N VAL A 118 -2.34 -6.76 6.06
CA VAL A 118 -3.00 -7.04 7.35
C VAL A 118 -1.98 -6.77 8.44
N SER A 119 -2.34 -5.94 9.43
CA SER A 119 -1.50 -5.65 10.58
C SER A 119 -2.10 -6.30 11.82
N ILE A 120 -1.27 -7.03 12.57
CA ILE A 120 -1.64 -7.77 13.78
C ILE A 120 -0.98 -7.08 14.98
N PRO A 121 -1.63 -6.05 15.58
CA PRO A 121 -1.01 -5.21 16.62
C PRO A 121 -0.55 -6.02 17.84
N GLU A 122 -1.32 -7.04 18.23
CA GLU A 122 -1.05 -7.89 19.40
C GLU A 122 0.25 -8.69 19.25
N LYS A 123 0.65 -8.95 18.02
CA LYS A 123 1.89 -9.65 17.66
C LYS A 123 2.99 -8.70 17.19
N LYS A 124 2.68 -7.42 17.00
CA LYS A 124 3.55 -6.43 16.33
C LYS A 124 4.08 -6.93 14.99
N GLN A 125 3.23 -7.58 14.20
CA GLN A 125 3.57 -8.13 12.89
C GLN A 125 2.60 -7.63 11.84
N SER A 126 3.10 -7.49 10.60
CA SER A 126 2.28 -7.22 9.43
C SER A 126 2.57 -8.23 8.33
N PHE A 127 1.58 -8.45 7.48
CA PHE A 127 1.71 -9.28 6.28
C PHE A 127 1.25 -8.49 5.07
N CYS A 128 2.14 -8.33 4.11
CA CYS A 128 1.93 -7.57 2.88
C CYS A 128 1.93 -8.54 1.71
N PHE A 129 0.78 -8.74 1.08
CA PHE A 129 0.58 -9.62 -0.07
C PHE A 129 0.66 -8.79 -1.34
N MET A 130 1.53 -9.17 -2.25
CA MET A 130 1.73 -8.50 -3.54
C MET A 130 1.50 -9.48 -4.68
N TYR A 131 0.58 -9.14 -5.56
CA TYR A 131 0.29 -9.90 -6.77
C TYR A 131 0.60 -9.07 -7.99
N SER A 132 1.08 -9.68 -9.04
CA SER A 132 1.33 -8.98 -10.29
C SER A 132 1.05 -9.87 -11.50
N VAL A 133 0.63 -9.22 -12.60
CA VAL A 133 0.58 -9.83 -13.92
C VAL A 133 1.29 -8.92 -14.91
N GLU A 134 2.11 -9.51 -15.76
CA GLU A 134 2.91 -8.81 -16.75
C GLU A 134 2.59 -9.30 -18.15
N ASN A 135 2.35 -8.37 -19.08
CA ASN A 135 2.17 -8.61 -20.51
C ASN A 135 1.28 -9.82 -20.86
N PRO A 136 0.04 -9.91 -20.34
CA PRO A 136 -0.79 -11.11 -20.44
C PRO A 136 -1.25 -11.42 -21.88
N ALA A 137 -1.08 -10.48 -22.83
CA ALA A 137 -1.33 -10.76 -24.24
C ALA A 137 -0.49 -11.91 -24.81
N PHE A 138 0.62 -12.21 -24.20
CA PHE A 138 1.57 -13.23 -24.70
C PHE A 138 1.43 -14.58 -24.02
N HIS A 139 0.80 -14.65 -22.86
CA HIS A 139 0.50 -15.85 -22.05
C HIS A 139 1.71 -16.69 -21.62
N LYS A 140 2.82 -16.66 -22.36
CA LYS A 140 4.06 -17.41 -22.10
C LYS A 140 5.27 -16.61 -22.58
N LYS A 141 6.46 -17.06 -22.20
CA LYS A 141 7.73 -16.49 -22.66
C LYS A 141 7.80 -16.41 -24.20
N LEU A 142 8.22 -15.26 -24.70
CA LEU A 142 8.34 -15.01 -26.14
C LEU A 142 9.43 -15.86 -26.77
N THR A 143 9.18 -16.32 -27.99
CA THR A 143 10.20 -16.88 -28.88
C THR A 143 11.08 -15.76 -29.43
N PRO A 144 12.31 -16.05 -29.91
CA PRO A 144 13.18 -15.04 -30.54
C PRO A 144 12.53 -14.29 -31.71
N ILE A 145 11.63 -14.93 -32.45
CA ILE A 145 10.88 -14.28 -33.55
C ILE A 145 9.84 -13.29 -33.01
N GLU A 146 9.13 -13.67 -31.96
CA GLU A 146 8.17 -12.79 -31.30
C GLU A 146 8.88 -11.60 -30.64
N GLU A 147 10.04 -11.82 -29.98
CA GLU A 147 10.87 -10.75 -29.44
C GLU A 147 11.35 -9.77 -30.53
N ALA A 148 11.76 -10.28 -31.69
CA ALA A 148 12.15 -9.44 -32.83
C ALA A 148 10.98 -8.60 -33.37
N LYS A 149 9.74 -9.13 -33.31
CA LYS A 149 8.53 -8.45 -33.78
C LYS A 149 7.97 -7.43 -32.78
N TYR A 150 7.90 -7.79 -31.50
CA TYR A 150 7.21 -7.04 -30.47
C TYR A 150 8.15 -6.31 -29.51
N GLY A 151 9.46 -6.57 -29.62
CA GLY A 151 10.44 -6.20 -28.62
C GLY A 151 10.40 -7.16 -27.42
N ARG A 152 11.38 -7.04 -26.53
CA ARG A 152 11.48 -7.88 -25.34
C ARG A 152 10.25 -7.68 -24.45
N ARG A 153 9.63 -8.77 -24.04
CA ARG A 153 8.48 -8.78 -23.12
C ARG A 153 8.71 -9.87 -22.07
N PHE A 154 8.65 -9.46 -20.82
CA PHE A 154 8.59 -10.40 -19.72
C PHE A 154 7.12 -10.64 -19.40
N THR A 155 6.67 -11.87 -19.53
CA THR A 155 5.29 -12.26 -19.23
C THR A 155 5.27 -13.15 -18.01
N GLY A 156 4.22 -13.07 -17.22
CA GLY A 156 4.06 -13.94 -16.07
C GLY A 156 3.13 -13.41 -15.01
N VAL A 157 2.99 -14.20 -13.95
CA VAL A 157 2.23 -13.88 -12.76
C VAL A 157 3.10 -14.09 -11.53
N GLY A 158 3.14 -13.10 -10.65
CA GLY A 158 3.85 -13.12 -9.38
C GLY A 158 2.93 -13.12 -8.18
N ALA A 159 3.31 -13.85 -7.15
CA ALA A 159 2.76 -13.74 -5.80
C ALA A 159 3.91 -13.64 -4.81
N GLN A 160 3.91 -12.60 -4.00
CA GLN A 160 4.95 -12.28 -3.04
C GLN A 160 4.33 -11.94 -1.69
N ILE A 161 5.01 -12.25 -0.60
CA ILE A 161 4.59 -11.82 0.73
C ILE A 161 5.83 -11.33 1.48
N LEU A 162 5.77 -10.10 1.99
CA LEU A 162 6.58 -9.62 3.09
C LEU A 162 5.79 -9.89 4.37
N GLY A 163 6.28 -10.74 5.23
CA GLY A 163 5.53 -11.24 6.38
C GLY A 163 6.23 -10.96 7.71
N ALA A 164 5.93 -11.80 8.68
CA ALA A 164 6.47 -11.67 10.03
C ALA A 164 8.00 -11.54 10.02
N TYR A 165 8.52 -10.59 10.81
CA TYR A 165 9.94 -10.25 10.96
C TYR A 165 10.59 -9.72 9.67
N ASP A 166 9.81 -9.09 8.79
CA ASP A 166 10.23 -8.66 7.45
C ASP A 166 10.82 -9.79 6.59
N LYS A 167 10.47 -11.07 6.89
CA LYS A 167 10.84 -12.21 6.05
C LYS A 167 10.00 -12.24 4.78
N TYR A 168 10.55 -12.83 3.73
CA TYR A 168 9.99 -12.73 2.39
C TYR A 168 9.81 -14.08 1.71
N ILE A 169 8.79 -14.18 0.87
CA ILE A 169 8.56 -15.30 -0.04
C ILE A 169 8.14 -14.77 -1.41
N CYS A 170 8.57 -15.45 -2.47
CA CYS A 170 8.16 -15.15 -3.83
C CYS A 170 7.92 -16.44 -4.61
N GLN A 171 6.79 -16.52 -5.31
CA GLN A 171 6.52 -17.50 -6.35
C GLN A 171 6.13 -16.76 -7.62
N TYR A 172 6.83 -17.06 -8.73
CA TYR A 172 6.59 -16.45 -10.03
C TYR A 172 6.53 -17.50 -11.11
N PHE A 173 5.59 -17.36 -12.02
CA PHE A 173 5.42 -18.25 -13.17
C PHE A 173 5.44 -17.44 -14.47
N GLU A 174 6.27 -17.84 -15.42
CA GLU A 174 6.48 -17.14 -16.71
C GLU A 174 5.32 -17.33 -17.70
N GLU A 175 4.14 -17.71 -17.21
CA GLU A 175 2.91 -17.87 -17.96
C GLU A 175 1.74 -17.25 -17.22
N SER A 176 0.79 -16.68 -17.96
CA SER A 176 -0.38 -16.00 -17.39
C SER A 176 -1.72 -16.61 -17.79
N HIS A 177 -1.72 -17.80 -18.38
CA HIS A 177 -2.95 -18.42 -18.90
C HIS A 177 -3.95 -18.86 -17.82
N ASN A 178 -3.49 -19.08 -16.59
CA ASN A 178 -4.33 -19.40 -15.43
C ASN A 178 -4.69 -18.17 -14.57
N PHE A 179 -4.24 -16.98 -14.98
CA PHE A 179 -4.61 -15.75 -14.30
C PHE A 179 -5.97 -15.27 -14.79
N TRP A 180 -6.80 -14.85 -13.84
CA TRP A 180 -8.07 -14.20 -14.12
C TRP A 180 -8.23 -12.94 -13.26
N GLY A 181 -8.95 -11.96 -13.77
CA GLY A 181 -9.28 -10.73 -13.07
C GLY A 181 -10.62 -10.17 -13.52
N SER A 182 -11.45 -9.76 -12.59
CA SER A 182 -12.72 -9.10 -12.89
C SER A 182 -12.48 -7.71 -13.48
N ARG A 183 -13.19 -7.35 -14.55
CA ARG A 183 -13.09 -6.02 -15.18
C ARG A 183 -13.76 -4.91 -14.38
N HIS A 184 -14.52 -5.24 -13.37
CA HIS A 184 -15.30 -4.24 -12.62
C HIS A 184 -14.94 -4.20 -11.15
N GLU A 185 -14.67 -5.32 -10.52
CA GLU A 185 -14.40 -5.38 -9.08
C GLU A 185 -12.99 -5.87 -8.79
N LEU A 186 -12.51 -5.62 -7.58
CA LEU A 186 -11.23 -6.12 -7.06
C LEU A 186 -11.31 -7.63 -6.81
N CYS A 187 -11.44 -8.39 -7.88
CA CYS A 187 -11.45 -9.85 -7.85
C CYS A 187 -10.40 -10.37 -8.82
N LEU A 188 -9.47 -11.18 -8.32
CA LEU A 188 -8.41 -11.78 -9.12
C LEU A 188 -7.95 -13.11 -8.52
N GLY A 189 -7.32 -13.92 -9.34
CA GLY A 189 -6.70 -15.15 -8.89
C GLY A 189 -5.77 -15.74 -9.94
N ASN A 190 -4.92 -16.66 -9.48
CA ASN A 190 -4.04 -17.43 -10.33
C ASN A 190 -3.82 -18.82 -9.75
N THR A 191 -3.65 -19.79 -10.63
CA THR A 191 -3.25 -21.15 -10.27
C THR A 191 -1.85 -21.41 -10.78
N PHE A 192 -0.88 -21.47 -9.88
CA PHE A 192 0.50 -21.90 -10.21
C PHE A 192 0.57 -23.42 -10.42
N LYS A 193 -0.16 -24.18 -9.59
CA LYS A 193 -0.22 -25.63 -9.67
C LYS A 193 -1.63 -26.13 -9.37
N PRO A 194 -2.31 -26.74 -10.35
CA PRO A 194 -3.62 -27.34 -10.11
C PRO A 194 -3.51 -28.61 -9.25
N SER A 195 -4.60 -28.96 -8.57
CA SER A 195 -4.73 -30.23 -7.87
C SER A 195 -5.21 -31.32 -8.84
N ASN A 196 -4.49 -32.44 -8.90
CA ASN A 196 -4.90 -33.71 -9.54
C ASN A 196 -5.83 -33.60 -10.77
N SER A 197 -5.36 -33.05 -11.87
CA SER A 197 -6.09 -32.93 -13.14
C SER A 197 -7.38 -32.05 -13.08
N SER A 198 -7.56 -31.29 -12.02
CA SER A 198 -8.67 -30.33 -11.91
C SER A 198 -8.45 -29.13 -12.82
N GLN A 199 -9.50 -28.62 -13.41
CA GLN A 199 -9.46 -27.35 -14.15
C GLN A 199 -9.24 -26.18 -13.16
N PRO A 200 -8.24 -25.30 -13.40
CA PRO A 200 -8.09 -24.06 -12.64
C PRO A 200 -9.38 -23.25 -12.61
N PRO A 201 -9.68 -22.52 -11.52
CA PRO A 201 -10.74 -21.51 -11.53
C PRO A 201 -10.43 -20.40 -12.53
N ASP A 202 -11.45 -19.88 -13.19
CA ASP A 202 -11.41 -18.71 -14.08
C ASP A 202 -12.18 -17.49 -13.50
N ASN A 203 -12.72 -17.65 -12.29
CA ASN A 203 -13.46 -16.64 -11.52
C ASN A 203 -13.39 -16.99 -10.02
N GLU A 204 -14.00 -16.12 -9.20
CA GLU A 204 -14.19 -16.38 -7.76
C GLU A 204 -14.99 -17.67 -7.52
N VAL A 205 -14.44 -18.53 -6.65
CA VAL A 205 -15.10 -19.78 -6.22
C VAL A 205 -15.12 -19.88 -4.69
N PRO A 206 -16.06 -20.65 -4.09
CA PRO A 206 -16.05 -20.92 -2.65
C PRO A 206 -14.71 -21.51 -2.18
N PRO A 207 -14.28 -21.26 -0.92
CA PRO A 207 -13.00 -21.71 -0.39
C PRO A 207 -12.75 -23.21 -0.52
N GLU A 208 -13.76 -24.02 -0.30
CA GLU A 208 -13.66 -25.49 -0.40
C GLU A 208 -13.40 -25.92 -1.85
N ASP A 209 -13.99 -25.26 -2.82
CA ASP A 209 -13.81 -25.57 -4.25
C ASP A 209 -12.45 -25.06 -4.73
N PHE A 210 -11.99 -23.90 -4.24
CA PHE A 210 -10.63 -23.44 -4.48
C PHE A 210 -9.60 -24.46 -3.98
N ASN A 211 -9.70 -24.89 -2.72
CA ASN A 211 -8.79 -25.85 -2.11
C ASN A 211 -8.79 -27.24 -2.78
N LYS A 212 -9.92 -27.65 -3.39
CA LYS A 212 -10.00 -28.88 -4.19
C LYS A 212 -9.30 -28.77 -5.54
N ARG A 213 -9.31 -27.58 -6.16
CA ARG A 213 -8.87 -27.35 -7.54
C ARG A 213 -7.43 -26.81 -7.63
N VAL A 214 -6.95 -26.10 -6.57
CA VAL A 214 -5.67 -25.39 -6.54
C VAL A 214 -4.78 -25.94 -5.45
N SER A 215 -3.62 -26.48 -5.81
CA SER A 215 -2.61 -26.89 -4.84
C SER A 215 -1.61 -25.80 -4.52
N GLU A 216 -1.29 -24.92 -5.47
CA GLU A 216 -0.52 -23.69 -5.27
C GLU A 216 -1.14 -22.56 -6.10
N GLY A 217 -1.42 -21.43 -5.49
CA GLY A 217 -2.09 -20.29 -6.10
C GLY A 217 -2.78 -19.40 -5.11
N PHE A 218 -3.58 -18.48 -5.60
CA PHE A 218 -4.33 -17.53 -4.78
C PHE A 218 -5.65 -17.12 -5.43
N GLN A 219 -6.61 -16.71 -4.61
CA GLN A 219 -7.75 -15.89 -5.02
C GLN A 219 -7.97 -14.76 -4.01
N VAL A 220 -8.33 -13.61 -4.53
CA VAL A 220 -8.55 -12.39 -3.77
C VAL A 220 -9.81 -11.71 -4.23
N THR A 221 -10.64 -11.31 -3.29
CA THR A 221 -11.82 -10.47 -3.52
C THR A 221 -11.83 -9.33 -2.49
N PRO A 222 -12.73 -8.35 -2.60
CA PRO A 222 -12.85 -7.32 -1.57
C PRO A 222 -13.21 -7.85 -0.18
N LEU A 223 -13.79 -9.04 -0.10
CA LEU A 223 -14.33 -9.64 1.13
C LEU A 223 -13.61 -10.90 1.57
N TRP A 224 -12.81 -11.51 0.69
CA TRP A 224 -12.15 -12.80 0.91
C TRP A 224 -10.77 -12.87 0.31
N HIS A 225 -9.84 -13.47 1.02
CA HIS A 225 -8.47 -13.64 0.59
C HIS A 225 -7.95 -15.01 1.03
N GLN A 226 -7.50 -15.83 0.09
CA GLN A 226 -6.92 -17.14 0.38
C GLN A 226 -5.84 -17.53 -0.62
N GLY A 227 -4.94 -18.38 -0.20
CA GLY A 227 -3.92 -18.94 -1.07
C GLY A 227 -2.92 -19.82 -0.36
N PHE A 228 -2.08 -20.42 -1.16
CA PHE A 228 -0.90 -21.16 -0.76
C PHE A 228 0.20 -20.97 -1.82
N ILE A 229 1.37 -20.52 -1.38
CA ILE A 229 2.55 -20.38 -2.23
C ILE A 229 3.77 -21.03 -1.59
N ARG A 230 4.74 -21.37 -2.46
CA ARG A 230 6.06 -21.86 -2.07
C ARG A 230 7.14 -20.97 -2.66
N ASP A 231 8.26 -20.86 -1.95
CA ASP A 231 9.43 -20.17 -2.50
C ASP A 231 9.93 -20.89 -3.76
N ASP A 232 10.10 -20.14 -4.83
CA ASP A 232 10.62 -20.63 -6.12
C ASP A 232 12.14 -20.41 -6.27
N GLY A 233 12.82 -20.02 -5.20
CA GLY A 233 14.25 -19.70 -5.15
C GLY A 233 14.60 -18.30 -5.66
N ARG A 234 13.65 -17.50 -6.14
CA ARG A 234 13.91 -16.13 -6.62
C ARG A 234 14.27 -15.18 -5.49
N ALA A 235 13.63 -15.35 -4.34
CA ALA A 235 13.97 -14.58 -3.14
C ALA A 235 15.37 -14.95 -2.64
N THR A 236 15.69 -16.25 -2.58
CA THR A 236 17.01 -16.76 -2.15
C THR A 236 18.13 -16.30 -3.08
N ALA A 237 17.88 -16.10 -4.37
CA ALA A 237 18.88 -15.57 -5.31
C ALA A 237 19.35 -14.14 -4.99
N LEU A 238 18.72 -13.45 -4.05
CA LEU A 238 19.16 -12.15 -3.53
C LEU A 238 20.18 -12.27 -2.38
N ALA A 239 20.35 -13.46 -1.80
CA ALA A 239 21.19 -13.69 -0.61
C ALA A 239 22.68 -13.33 -0.81
N ASP A 240 23.18 -13.38 -2.04
CA ASP A 240 24.59 -13.04 -2.36
C ASP A 240 24.84 -11.53 -2.48
N ARG A 241 23.82 -10.70 -2.26
CA ARG A 241 23.92 -9.24 -2.31
C ARG A 241 24.08 -8.66 -0.90
N SER A 242 24.59 -7.42 -0.83
CA SER A 242 24.63 -6.63 0.42
C SER A 242 23.23 -6.41 1.03
N ASP A 243 22.19 -6.56 0.23
CA ASP A 243 20.77 -6.48 0.61
C ASP A 243 20.24 -7.90 0.86
N TYR A 244 20.74 -8.55 1.91
CA TYR A 244 20.31 -9.89 2.29
C TYR A 244 18.80 -9.90 2.62
N VAL A 245 18.12 -10.95 2.15
CA VAL A 245 16.69 -11.18 2.40
C VAL A 245 16.54 -12.51 3.12
N GLU A 246 15.98 -12.49 4.31
CA GLU A 246 15.52 -13.73 4.97
C GLU A 246 14.28 -14.25 4.29
N THR A 247 14.31 -15.53 3.86
CA THR A 247 13.21 -16.16 3.14
C THR A 247 12.53 -17.22 3.98
N VAL A 248 11.25 -17.49 3.65
CA VAL A 248 10.48 -18.62 4.17
C VAL A 248 10.11 -19.57 3.03
N LYS A 249 9.89 -20.84 3.35
CA LYS A 249 9.67 -21.90 2.36
C LYS A 249 8.25 -21.94 1.81
N SER A 250 7.28 -21.59 2.65
CA SER A 250 5.87 -21.62 2.26
C SER A 250 5.04 -20.66 3.10
N ALA A 251 3.95 -20.20 2.50
CA ALA A 251 2.91 -19.44 3.18
C ALA A 251 1.54 -19.92 2.74
N ARG A 252 0.62 -20.07 3.70
CA ARG A 252 -0.79 -20.36 3.48
C ARG A 252 -1.63 -19.37 4.27
N TRP A 253 -2.72 -18.91 3.69
CA TRP A 253 -3.59 -17.94 4.37
C TRP A 253 -5.04 -18.13 3.96
N GLU A 254 -5.94 -17.74 4.87
CA GLU A 254 -7.36 -17.69 4.65
C GLU A 254 -7.97 -16.66 5.61
N TYR A 255 -8.54 -15.58 5.07
CA TYR A 255 -9.19 -14.56 5.88
C TYR A 255 -10.31 -13.84 5.13
N SER A 256 -11.31 -13.40 5.90
CA SER A 256 -12.35 -12.48 5.44
C SER A 256 -11.93 -11.04 5.71
N THR A 257 -12.43 -10.11 4.89
CA THR A 257 -12.20 -8.67 5.07
C THR A 257 -13.53 -7.93 5.05
N LYS A 258 -13.70 -6.99 5.98
CA LYS A 258 -14.78 -6.01 6.01
C LYS A 258 -14.22 -4.65 5.63
N PRO A 259 -14.41 -4.18 4.37
CA PRO A 259 -14.02 -2.83 3.98
C PRO A 259 -14.80 -1.79 4.78
N VAL A 260 -14.10 -0.72 5.22
CA VAL A 260 -14.70 0.38 5.99
C VAL A 260 -14.71 1.66 5.18
N PHE A 261 -13.59 2.00 4.52
CA PHE A 261 -13.47 3.14 3.59
C PHE A 261 -12.36 2.89 2.57
N GLY A 262 -12.51 3.51 1.40
CA GLY A 262 -11.50 3.58 0.34
C GLY A 262 -10.85 4.96 0.28
N TRP A 263 -10.86 5.62 -0.88
CA TRP A 263 -10.36 6.99 -1.06
C TRP A 263 -11.53 7.97 -1.04
N GLY A 264 -11.88 8.46 0.13
CA GLY A 264 -13.02 9.36 0.39
C GLY A 264 -13.51 9.29 1.82
N ASN A 265 -14.48 10.12 2.18
CA ASN A 265 -15.09 10.10 3.50
C ASN A 265 -15.77 8.75 3.79
N VAL A 266 -15.80 8.37 5.06
CA VAL A 266 -16.54 7.19 5.51
C VAL A 266 -18.02 7.31 5.12
N SER A 267 -18.61 6.23 4.61
CA SER A 267 -20.01 6.17 4.15
C SER A 267 -20.36 7.07 2.96
N SER A 268 -19.39 7.67 2.28
CA SER A 268 -19.61 8.40 1.03
C SER A 268 -19.20 7.58 -0.20
N LYS A 269 -19.58 8.07 -1.40
CA LYS A 269 -19.05 7.52 -2.66
C LYS A 269 -17.53 7.71 -2.68
N GLN A 270 -16.80 6.63 -2.93
CA GLN A 270 -15.34 6.65 -2.98
C GLN A 270 -14.86 7.23 -4.32
N LYS A 271 -13.64 7.78 -4.32
CA LYS A 271 -13.06 8.52 -5.45
C LYS A 271 -11.88 7.76 -6.06
N SER A 272 -11.54 8.13 -7.28
CA SER A 272 -10.25 7.74 -7.87
C SER A 272 -9.11 8.52 -7.20
N THR A 273 -8.06 7.80 -6.80
CA THR A 273 -6.84 8.37 -6.20
C THR A 273 -6.11 9.31 -7.16
N ALA A 274 -6.11 8.99 -8.46
CA ALA A 274 -5.45 9.78 -9.52
C ALA A 274 -6.43 10.68 -10.31
N GLY A 275 -7.65 10.87 -9.81
CA GLY A 275 -8.70 11.62 -10.50
C GLY A 275 -9.20 10.90 -11.76
N TRP A 276 -9.98 11.58 -12.56
CA TRP A 276 -10.60 11.01 -13.76
C TRP A 276 -9.61 10.67 -14.88
N LEU A 277 -8.40 11.25 -14.87
CA LEU A 277 -7.35 10.93 -15.85
C LEU A 277 -6.83 9.48 -15.74
N ALA A 278 -7.07 8.81 -14.62
CA ALA A 278 -6.72 7.40 -14.47
C ALA A 278 -7.45 6.45 -15.45
N ALA A 279 -8.54 6.91 -16.08
CA ALA A 279 -9.24 6.15 -17.12
C ALA A 279 -8.52 6.12 -18.49
N PHE A 280 -7.45 6.91 -18.65
CA PHE A 280 -6.76 7.05 -19.93
C PHE A 280 -5.32 6.54 -19.80
N PRO A 281 -4.76 5.85 -20.81
CA PRO A 281 -3.40 5.33 -20.81
C PRO A 281 -2.36 6.45 -21.02
N VAL A 282 -2.59 7.59 -20.41
CA VAL A 282 -1.74 8.78 -20.43
C VAL A 282 -1.39 9.07 -18.98
N PHE A 283 -0.16 9.46 -18.67
CA PHE A 283 0.33 9.70 -17.31
C PHE A 283 0.50 8.42 -16.45
N GLU A 284 0.80 7.31 -17.10
CA GLU A 284 1.16 6.08 -16.40
C GLU A 284 2.49 6.20 -15.62
N PRO A 285 2.71 5.40 -14.55
CA PRO A 285 1.75 4.46 -13.99
C PRO A 285 0.64 5.15 -13.21
N HIS A 286 -0.50 4.48 -13.14
CA HIS A 286 -1.60 4.87 -12.29
C HIS A 286 -1.55 4.16 -10.94
N TRP A 287 -2.17 4.77 -9.94
CA TRP A 287 -2.27 4.22 -8.60
C TRP A 287 -3.67 4.43 -8.03
N GLN A 288 -4.26 3.38 -7.45
CA GLN A 288 -5.56 3.42 -6.83
C GLN A 288 -5.53 2.77 -5.46
N ILE A 289 -5.91 3.52 -4.44
CA ILE A 289 -6.18 2.97 -3.11
C ILE A 289 -7.59 2.38 -3.14
N CYS A 290 -7.68 1.06 -3.06
CA CYS A 290 -8.94 0.34 -3.12
C CYS A 290 -9.63 0.30 -1.76
N MET A 291 -8.85 0.20 -0.68
CA MET A 291 -9.30 0.20 0.70
C MET A 291 -8.23 0.84 1.58
N ALA A 292 -8.43 2.07 2.03
CA ALA A 292 -7.52 2.74 2.95
C ALA A 292 -7.67 2.22 4.39
N GLY A 293 -8.83 1.69 4.74
CA GLY A 293 -9.10 1.05 6.02
C GLY A 293 -10.15 -0.04 5.92
N GLY A 294 -9.84 -1.17 6.52
CA GLY A 294 -10.70 -2.33 6.64
C GLY A 294 -10.33 -3.16 7.87
N LEU A 295 -11.13 -4.17 8.15
CA LEU A 295 -10.94 -5.11 9.25
C LEU A 295 -10.91 -6.54 8.69
N SER A 296 -9.83 -7.26 8.95
CA SER A 296 -9.65 -8.64 8.50
C SER A 296 -9.69 -9.63 9.66
N THR A 297 -10.29 -10.80 9.42
CA THR A 297 -10.41 -11.88 10.41
C THR A 297 -10.05 -13.20 9.74
N GLY A 298 -9.13 -13.94 10.34
CA GLY A 298 -8.67 -15.22 9.82
C GLY A 298 -7.29 -15.62 10.33
N TRP A 299 -6.51 -16.22 9.45
CA TRP A 299 -5.21 -16.76 9.81
C TRP A 299 -4.21 -16.77 8.64
N ILE A 300 -2.93 -16.79 9.00
CA ILE A 300 -1.80 -16.95 8.09
C ILE A 300 -0.86 -17.98 8.71
N GLU A 301 -0.52 -19.03 7.97
CA GLU A 301 0.59 -19.93 8.27
C GLU A 301 1.83 -19.43 7.53
N TRP A 302 2.87 -19.15 8.28
CA TRP A 302 4.10 -18.53 7.83
C TRP A 302 5.28 -19.38 8.27
N ASP A 303 5.83 -20.16 7.35
CA ASP A 303 6.94 -21.11 7.62
C ASP A 303 6.65 -22.08 8.77
N GLY A 304 5.40 -22.53 8.89
CA GLY A 304 4.95 -23.45 9.95
C GLY A 304 4.45 -22.78 11.24
N GLU A 305 4.63 -21.46 11.39
CA GLU A 305 4.03 -20.68 12.47
C GLU A 305 2.65 -20.16 12.03
N ARG A 306 1.66 -20.22 12.94
CA ARG A 306 0.30 -19.75 12.66
C ARG A 306 0.00 -18.44 13.39
N PHE A 307 -0.36 -17.44 12.61
CA PHE A 307 -0.82 -16.12 13.05
C PHE A 307 -2.33 -16.04 12.87
N GLU A 308 -3.07 -16.05 13.96
CA GLU A 308 -4.52 -15.82 13.98
C GLU A 308 -4.82 -14.38 14.37
N PHE A 309 -5.85 -13.80 13.75
CA PHE A 309 -6.25 -12.42 13.99
C PHE A 309 -7.76 -12.23 13.82
N GLU A 310 -8.32 -11.33 14.60
CA GLU A 310 -9.73 -10.95 14.53
C GLU A 310 -9.84 -9.42 14.45
N ASN A 311 -10.59 -8.92 13.45
CA ASN A 311 -10.75 -7.49 13.20
C ASN A 311 -9.42 -6.71 13.07
N ALA A 312 -8.40 -7.36 12.53
CA ALA A 312 -7.09 -6.76 12.32
C ALA A 312 -7.17 -5.63 11.27
N PRO A 313 -6.55 -4.45 11.52
CA PRO A 313 -6.50 -3.37 10.55
C PRO A 313 -5.90 -3.82 9.23
N SER A 314 -6.59 -3.50 8.13
CA SER A 314 -6.18 -3.94 6.79
C SER A 314 -6.28 -2.82 5.75
N TYR A 315 -5.53 -2.99 4.67
CA TYR A 315 -5.34 -2.02 3.60
C TYR A 315 -5.23 -2.71 2.26
N SER A 316 -5.63 -2.02 1.16
CA SER A 316 -5.33 -2.50 -0.20
C SER A 316 -5.21 -1.36 -1.21
N GLU A 317 -4.29 -1.55 -2.16
CA GLU A 317 -4.07 -0.66 -3.30
C GLU A 317 -3.68 -1.44 -4.55
N LYS A 318 -3.55 -0.75 -5.67
CA LYS A 318 -3.10 -1.32 -6.93
C LYS A 318 -2.42 -0.29 -7.81
N ASN A 319 -1.53 -0.79 -8.68
CA ASN A 319 -0.85 0.00 -9.69
C ASN A 319 -1.01 -0.66 -11.06
N TRP A 320 -1.12 0.13 -12.13
CA TRP A 320 -1.16 -0.39 -13.51
C TRP A 320 -0.57 0.59 -14.51
N GLY A 321 -0.11 0.07 -15.64
CA GLY A 321 0.46 0.84 -16.73
C GLY A 321 1.58 0.13 -17.46
N GLY A 322 2.48 0.88 -18.09
CA GLY A 322 3.63 0.33 -18.81
C GLY A 322 4.80 -0.07 -17.90
N ALA A 323 5.06 0.71 -16.84
CA ALA A 323 6.14 0.47 -15.87
C ALA A 323 5.88 1.24 -14.58
N PHE A 324 6.59 0.86 -13.52
CA PHE A 324 6.65 1.65 -12.27
C PHE A 324 7.33 3.01 -12.50
N PRO A 325 7.16 3.99 -11.57
CA PRO A 325 7.90 5.24 -11.61
C PRO A 325 9.42 4.99 -11.61
N ARG A 326 10.19 5.94 -12.14
CA ARG A 326 11.68 5.82 -12.11
C ARG A 326 12.23 5.79 -10.69
N LYS A 327 11.56 6.49 -9.77
CA LYS A 327 11.92 6.59 -8.35
C LYS A 327 10.67 6.88 -7.56
N TRP A 328 10.47 6.21 -6.43
CA TRP A 328 9.30 6.43 -5.58
C TRP A 328 9.59 6.21 -4.11
N PHE A 329 8.70 6.71 -3.29
CA PHE A 329 8.57 6.40 -1.87
C PHE A 329 7.11 6.10 -1.52
N TRP A 330 6.90 5.35 -0.45
CA TRP A 330 5.59 5.06 0.07
C TRP A 330 5.63 4.89 1.60
N VAL A 331 4.56 5.33 2.27
CA VAL A 331 4.34 5.20 3.72
C VAL A 331 2.87 4.90 3.96
N GLN A 332 2.58 3.85 4.71
CA GLN A 332 1.22 3.49 5.07
C GLN A 332 1.15 3.04 6.53
N CYS A 333 0.10 3.50 7.24
CA CYS A 333 -0.18 3.08 8.61
C CYS A 333 -1.68 3.18 8.92
N ASN A 334 -2.20 2.16 9.58
CA ASN A 334 -3.54 2.14 10.17
C ASN A 334 -3.53 1.51 11.58
N VAL A 335 -2.35 1.45 12.21
CA VAL A 335 -2.14 1.02 13.59
C VAL A 335 -1.47 2.17 14.32
N PHE A 336 -2.26 2.99 15.02
CA PHE A 336 -1.76 4.12 15.80
C PHE A 336 -2.03 3.92 17.28
N GLN A 337 -1.12 4.36 18.14
CA GLN A 337 -1.24 4.24 19.59
C GLN A 337 -2.47 5.03 20.08
N GLY A 338 -3.39 4.33 20.75
CA GLY A 338 -4.64 4.91 21.24
C GLY A 338 -5.70 5.22 20.17
N ALA A 339 -5.43 4.93 18.88
CA ALA A 339 -6.32 5.24 17.75
C ALA A 339 -6.27 4.18 16.64
N THR A 340 -5.94 2.93 16.97
CA THR A 340 -5.86 1.82 16.03
C THR A 340 -7.21 1.58 15.34
N GLY A 341 -7.19 1.59 14.00
CA GLY A 341 -8.39 1.45 13.17
C GLY A 341 -9.24 2.72 13.02
N GLU A 342 -8.98 3.77 13.82
CA GLU A 342 -9.67 5.06 13.73
C GLU A 342 -8.93 6.06 12.84
N VAL A 343 -7.60 5.93 12.77
CA VAL A 343 -6.73 6.73 11.90
C VAL A 343 -6.13 5.82 10.85
N ALA A 344 -6.13 6.27 9.61
CA ALA A 344 -5.39 5.63 8.52
C ALA A 344 -4.63 6.68 7.71
N LEU A 345 -3.36 6.39 7.44
CA LEU A 345 -2.47 7.21 6.63
C LEU A 345 -2.04 6.43 5.40
N THR A 346 -2.07 7.08 4.24
CA THR A 346 -1.36 6.65 3.04
C THR A 346 -0.67 7.86 2.43
N ALA A 347 0.63 7.76 2.20
CA ALA A 347 1.42 8.80 1.54
C ALA A 347 2.36 8.15 0.52
N ALA A 348 2.39 8.67 -0.68
CA ALA A 348 3.34 8.21 -1.69
C ALA A 348 3.71 9.32 -2.67
N GLY A 349 4.88 9.17 -3.27
CA GLY A 349 5.33 10.07 -4.31
C GLY A 349 6.31 9.38 -5.25
N GLY A 350 6.37 9.88 -6.48
CA GLY A 350 7.20 9.31 -7.52
C GLY A 350 7.71 10.34 -8.52
N LEU A 351 8.82 9.99 -9.14
CA LEU A 351 9.37 10.66 -10.31
C LEU A 351 8.96 9.87 -11.54
N ARG A 352 8.04 10.39 -12.32
CA ARG A 352 7.53 9.75 -13.53
C ARG A 352 7.86 10.53 -14.79
N VAL A 353 7.88 9.83 -15.91
CA VAL A 353 8.10 10.42 -17.23
C VAL A 353 6.74 10.69 -17.86
N LEU A 354 6.53 11.93 -18.28
CA LEU A 354 5.32 12.33 -19.01
C LEU A 354 5.51 12.11 -20.52
N PRO A 355 4.42 12.06 -21.30
CA PRO A 355 4.49 12.09 -22.75
C PRO A 355 5.34 13.28 -23.24
N GLY A 356 6.29 13.00 -24.15
CA GLY A 356 7.26 14.00 -24.61
C GLY A 356 8.58 14.04 -23.81
N GLY A 357 8.76 13.14 -22.83
CA GLY A 357 10.03 12.94 -22.14
C GLY A 357 10.29 13.89 -20.97
N SER A 358 9.40 14.82 -20.67
CA SER A 358 9.48 15.62 -19.44
C SER A 358 9.24 14.77 -18.20
N VAL A 359 9.83 15.17 -17.07
CA VAL A 359 9.66 14.48 -15.80
C VAL A 359 8.77 15.27 -14.84
N GLU A 360 7.98 14.56 -14.05
CA GLU A 360 7.11 15.12 -13.04
C GLU A 360 7.40 14.48 -11.68
N ASN A 361 7.50 15.32 -10.66
CA ASN A 361 7.39 14.92 -9.27
C ASN A 361 5.91 14.97 -8.87
N ALA A 362 5.29 13.80 -8.67
CA ALA A 362 3.92 13.68 -8.19
C ALA A 362 3.92 13.00 -6.83
N ALA A 363 3.15 13.54 -5.89
CA ALA A 363 2.97 12.93 -4.59
C ALA A 363 1.58 13.26 -4.04
N LEU A 364 1.10 12.41 -3.14
CA LEU A 364 -0.16 12.63 -2.43
C LEU A 364 -0.06 12.11 -0.99
N VAL A 365 -0.93 12.67 -0.14
CA VAL A 365 -1.14 12.21 1.23
C VAL A 365 -2.64 12.14 1.47
N GLY A 366 -3.11 11.03 2.01
CA GLY A 366 -4.49 10.84 2.46
C GLY A 366 -4.50 10.41 3.92
N VAL A 367 -5.28 11.11 4.75
CA VAL A 367 -5.47 10.78 6.16
C VAL A 367 -6.96 10.65 6.44
N HIS A 368 -7.36 9.52 7.02
CA HIS A 368 -8.70 9.33 7.58
C HIS A 368 -8.64 9.51 9.08
N TYR A 369 -9.47 10.40 9.61
CA TYR A 369 -9.62 10.63 11.04
C TYR A 369 -11.01 11.17 11.38
N GLY A 370 -11.66 10.62 12.40
CA GLY A 370 -12.97 11.07 12.87
C GLY A 370 -14.08 10.97 11.81
N GLY A 371 -14.00 10.00 10.88
CA GLY A 371 -14.93 9.83 9.78
C GLY A 371 -14.71 10.77 8.59
N VAL A 372 -13.74 11.69 8.69
CA VAL A 372 -13.38 12.68 7.67
C VAL A 372 -12.12 12.22 6.92
N PHE A 373 -12.09 12.48 5.63
CA PHE A 373 -10.95 12.23 4.78
C PHE A 373 -10.22 13.53 4.43
N TYR A 374 -8.98 13.65 4.88
CA TYR A 374 -8.08 14.76 4.59
C TYR A 374 -7.20 14.39 3.41
N GLU A 375 -7.47 15.02 2.26
CA GLU A 375 -6.83 14.70 0.98
C GLU A 375 -5.87 15.81 0.56
N PHE A 376 -4.62 15.44 0.26
CA PHE A 376 -3.58 16.32 -0.25
C PHE A 376 -3.03 15.72 -1.55
N VAL A 377 -3.47 16.28 -2.66
CA VAL A 377 -3.16 15.78 -4.01
C VAL A 377 -2.59 16.91 -4.87
N PRO A 378 -1.88 16.62 -5.96
CA PRO A 378 -1.20 17.65 -6.76
C PRO A 378 -2.10 18.78 -7.27
N TRP A 379 -3.40 18.53 -7.44
CA TRP A 379 -4.36 19.53 -7.96
C TRP A 379 -5.07 20.34 -6.89
N ASN A 380 -5.02 19.97 -5.61
CA ASN A 380 -5.61 20.74 -4.51
C ASN A 380 -4.59 21.30 -3.53
N GLY A 381 -3.31 20.96 -3.66
CA GLY A 381 -2.29 21.38 -2.73
C GLY A 381 -0.87 21.11 -3.22
N VAL A 382 0.04 21.17 -2.29
CA VAL A 382 1.46 20.90 -2.48
C VAL A 382 1.90 19.84 -1.50
N VAL A 383 2.65 18.85 -1.97
CA VAL A 383 3.33 17.87 -1.13
C VAL A 383 4.83 18.06 -1.32
N GLU A 384 5.55 18.17 -0.21
CA GLU A 384 7.01 18.28 -0.16
C GLU A 384 7.57 17.11 0.64
N TRP A 385 8.76 16.66 0.28
CA TRP A 385 9.39 15.51 0.94
C TRP A 385 10.90 15.60 1.01
N GLU A 386 11.43 14.91 2.00
CA GLU A 386 12.84 14.61 2.17
C GLU A 386 12.96 13.13 2.54
N ILE A 387 13.40 12.29 1.59
CA ILE A 387 13.48 10.84 1.72
C ILE A 387 14.94 10.42 1.64
N ALA A 388 15.45 9.84 2.72
CA ALA A 388 16.79 9.26 2.74
C ALA A 388 16.85 8.02 1.81
N PRO A 389 18.04 7.61 1.35
CA PRO A 389 18.21 6.35 0.61
C PRO A 389 17.66 5.12 1.35
N TRP A 390 17.59 5.20 2.69
CA TRP A 390 16.87 4.32 3.59
C TRP A 390 16.79 4.96 4.99
N GLY A 391 15.81 4.54 5.79
CA GLY A 391 15.72 4.82 7.22
C GLY A 391 15.00 6.11 7.62
N CYS A 392 14.70 7.03 6.70
CA CYS A 392 13.99 8.27 7.07
C CYS A 392 13.12 8.82 5.94
N TRP A 393 11.86 9.08 6.25
CA TRP A 393 10.84 9.69 5.39
C TRP A 393 10.27 10.91 6.12
N LYS A 394 10.47 12.11 5.57
CA LYS A 394 9.82 13.34 6.04
C LYS A 394 8.94 13.86 4.93
N ILE A 395 7.66 13.99 5.20
CA ILE A 395 6.70 14.44 4.21
C ILE A 395 5.82 15.51 4.86
N SER A 396 5.62 16.61 4.15
CA SER A 396 4.69 17.65 4.52
C SER A 396 3.75 17.95 3.36
N ALA A 397 2.50 18.24 3.68
CA ALA A 397 1.51 18.60 2.67
C ALA A 397 0.63 19.75 3.15
N ASP A 398 0.20 20.55 2.18
CA ASP A 398 -0.63 21.71 2.40
C ASP A 398 -1.67 21.79 1.27
N ASN A 399 -2.94 21.85 1.62
CA ASN A 399 -4.02 21.95 0.66
C ASN A 399 -4.32 23.40 0.20
N GLY A 400 -3.36 24.31 0.28
CA GLY A 400 -3.37 25.68 -0.31
C GLY A 400 -4.69 26.44 -0.28
N SER A 401 -4.65 27.76 -0.40
CA SER A 401 -5.80 28.66 -0.35
C SER A 401 -6.77 28.51 -1.52
N TYR A 402 -7.49 27.38 -1.61
CA TYR A 402 -8.64 27.31 -2.50
C TYR A 402 -9.91 27.51 -1.68
N LYS A 403 -10.59 28.64 -1.94
CA LYS A 403 -11.96 28.92 -1.52
C LYS A 403 -12.91 27.84 -2.06
N ALA A 404 -12.80 26.61 -1.54
CA ALA A 404 -13.88 25.65 -1.68
C ALA A 404 -15.01 26.12 -0.76
N ARG A 405 -16.19 26.27 -1.34
CA ARG A 405 -17.39 26.75 -0.65
C ARG A 405 -17.99 25.77 0.36
N ASP A 406 -17.30 24.68 0.64
CA ASP A 406 -17.75 23.70 1.61
C ASP A 406 -17.15 24.03 2.98
N ALA A 407 -18.03 24.22 3.95
CA ALA A 407 -17.76 24.72 5.30
C ALA A 407 -16.77 23.90 6.15
N CYS A 408 -16.08 22.92 5.58
CA CYS A 408 -15.12 22.02 6.25
C CYS A 408 -13.66 22.18 5.76
N ASN A 409 -13.38 23.13 4.86
CA ASN A 409 -12.04 23.35 4.29
C ASN A 409 -11.29 24.52 4.95
N SER A 410 -11.04 24.41 6.23
CA SER A 410 -9.92 25.11 6.86
C SER A 410 -8.61 24.58 6.25
N GLN A 411 -7.64 25.46 5.99
CA GLN A 411 -6.29 25.05 5.58
C GLN A 411 -5.68 24.20 6.71
N LEU A 412 -5.55 22.92 6.47
CA LEU A 412 -5.05 21.95 7.44
C LEU A 412 -3.75 21.34 6.89
N PRO A 413 -2.58 21.89 7.24
CA PRO A 413 -1.33 21.24 6.92
C PRO A 413 -1.17 19.92 7.64
N VAL A 414 -0.53 18.96 6.98
CA VAL A 414 -0.12 17.67 7.54
C VAL A 414 1.40 17.55 7.50
N GLU A 415 1.96 17.02 8.57
CA GLU A 415 3.36 16.58 8.59
C GLU A 415 3.41 15.15 9.08
N LEU A 416 4.28 14.37 8.46
CA LEU A 416 4.61 13.02 8.93
C LEU A 416 6.12 12.80 8.86
N GLU A 417 6.64 12.10 9.85
CA GLU A 417 8.01 11.63 9.89
C GLU A 417 8.00 10.15 10.25
N ALA A 418 8.53 9.33 9.35
CA ALA A 418 8.75 7.90 9.58
C ALA A 418 10.24 7.61 9.65
N ARG A 419 10.65 6.74 10.57
CA ARG A 419 12.03 6.28 10.75
C ARG A 419 12.08 4.79 11.01
N THR A 420 13.09 4.13 10.47
CA THR A 420 13.37 2.73 10.78
C THR A 420 14.86 2.48 10.89
N GLU A 421 15.26 1.66 11.86
CA GLU A 421 16.60 1.12 12.00
C GLU A 421 16.71 -0.29 11.39
N HIS A 422 15.56 -0.88 11.01
CA HIS A 422 15.53 -2.16 10.31
C HIS A 422 16.21 -2.04 8.94
N PRO A 423 16.98 -3.06 8.53
CA PRO A 423 17.68 -3.02 7.24
C PRO A 423 16.73 -2.96 6.05
N GLY A 424 15.47 -3.36 6.25
CA GLY A 424 14.46 -3.51 5.20
C GLY A 424 14.74 -4.71 4.30
N THR A 425 13.70 -5.13 3.60
CA THR A 425 13.72 -6.30 2.72
C THR A 425 13.61 -5.86 1.26
N THR A 426 14.50 -6.35 0.41
CA THR A 426 14.44 -6.10 -1.02
C THR A 426 13.31 -6.92 -1.64
N LEU A 427 12.34 -6.23 -2.24
CA LEU A 427 11.20 -6.82 -2.93
C LEU A 427 11.34 -6.70 -4.45
N ARG A 428 10.53 -7.48 -5.16
CA ARG A 428 10.49 -7.48 -6.62
C ARG A 428 9.28 -6.67 -7.10
N ALA A 429 9.48 -5.94 -8.18
CA ALA A 429 8.40 -5.29 -8.91
C ALA A 429 8.56 -5.53 -10.42
N PRO A 430 7.49 -5.41 -11.22
CA PRO A 430 7.57 -5.45 -12.67
C PRO A 430 8.47 -4.35 -13.23
N THR A 431 9.54 -4.72 -13.92
CA THR A 431 10.48 -3.81 -14.57
C THR A 431 10.45 -4.00 -16.09
N LEU A 432 10.77 -2.95 -16.84
CA LEU A 432 10.83 -3.02 -18.31
C LEU A 432 11.96 -3.92 -18.78
N GLU A 433 13.09 -3.87 -18.09
CA GLU A 433 14.35 -4.48 -18.54
C GLU A 433 14.49 -5.94 -18.14
N ASN A 434 13.91 -6.33 -16.97
CA ASN A 434 14.17 -7.61 -16.34
C ASN A 434 12.93 -8.36 -15.84
N GLY A 435 11.72 -7.88 -16.18
CA GLY A 435 10.47 -8.44 -15.67
C GLY A 435 10.36 -8.29 -14.16
N LEU A 436 9.84 -9.27 -13.44
CA LEU A 436 9.73 -9.26 -11.99
C LEU A 436 11.13 -9.36 -11.36
N ALA A 437 11.73 -8.21 -11.06
CA ALA A 437 13.11 -8.07 -10.59
C ALA A 437 13.20 -7.23 -9.32
N PRO A 438 14.30 -7.34 -8.54
CA PRO A 438 14.52 -6.48 -7.38
C PRO A 438 14.42 -5.00 -7.76
N ALA A 439 13.48 -4.27 -7.14
CA ALA A 439 13.16 -2.91 -7.55
C ALA A 439 12.86 -1.96 -6.38
N CYS A 440 12.53 -2.48 -5.19
CA CYS A 440 12.23 -1.66 -4.02
C CYS A 440 12.76 -2.32 -2.74
N LYS A 441 12.75 -1.54 -1.67
CA LYS A 441 13.08 -1.97 -0.32
C LYS A 441 11.95 -1.55 0.61
N ASP A 442 11.48 -2.50 1.43
CA ASP A 442 10.31 -2.37 2.30
C ASP A 442 10.61 -2.77 3.73
N SER A 443 9.87 -2.18 4.69
CA SER A 443 9.80 -2.65 6.08
C SER A 443 8.44 -2.31 6.68
N CYS A 444 7.94 -3.18 7.55
CA CYS A 444 6.74 -2.93 8.36
C CYS A 444 7.07 -2.49 9.79
N PHE A 445 8.32 -2.15 10.08
CA PHE A 445 8.83 -1.76 11.40
C PHE A 445 9.39 -0.34 11.40
N ALA A 446 8.54 0.64 11.06
CA ALA A 446 8.93 2.04 11.16
C ALA A 446 8.19 2.73 12.30
N ASP A 447 8.94 3.53 13.07
CA ASP A 447 8.39 4.52 13.97
C ASP A 447 7.84 5.69 13.15
N LEU A 448 6.58 6.03 13.34
CA LEU A 448 5.87 7.09 12.62
C LEU A 448 5.25 8.08 13.60
N ARG A 449 5.41 9.36 13.34
CA ARG A 449 4.58 10.42 13.91
C ARG A 449 3.79 11.11 12.81
N LEU A 450 2.50 11.29 13.01
CA LEU A 450 1.58 11.99 12.12
C LEU A 450 0.93 13.14 12.86
N GLN A 451 0.99 14.35 12.29
CA GLN A 451 0.38 15.55 12.84
C GLN A 451 -0.49 16.26 11.80
N ILE A 452 -1.67 16.71 12.22
CA ILE A 452 -2.53 17.65 11.48
C ILE A 452 -2.86 18.82 12.40
N TRP A 453 -2.79 20.04 11.89
CA TRP A 453 -3.14 21.24 12.65
C TRP A 453 -3.88 22.26 11.79
N GLU A 454 -4.57 23.19 12.46
CA GLU A 454 -5.16 24.35 11.79
C GLU A 454 -4.05 25.34 11.41
N ARG A 455 -4.18 25.98 10.27
CA ARG A 455 -3.32 27.11 9.89
C ARG A 455 -3.94 28.40 10.36
N ARG A 456 -3.17 29.24 11.06
CA ARG A 456 -3.57 30.59 11.41
C ARG A 456 -3.52 31.51 10.20
N SER A 457 -4.17 32.67 10.31
CA SER A 457 -4.21 33.69 9.23
C SER A 457 -2.81 34.23 8.86
N ASP A 458 -1.87 34.19 9.78
CA ASP A 458 -0.45 34.56 9.58
C ASP A 458 0.39 33.44 8.96
N GLY A 459 -0.21 32.29 8.66
CA GLY A 459 0.48 31.11 8.12
C GLY A 459 1.14 30.21 9.16
N SER A 460 1.14 30.58 10.44
CA SER A 460 1.71 29.76 11.52
C SER A 460 0.83 28.56 11.89
N LYS A 461 1.44 27.58 12.57
CA LYS A 461 0.71 26.42 13.14
C LYS A 461 -0.28 26.89 14.21
N GLY A 462 -1.53 26.53 14.04
CA GLY A 462 -2.61 26.79 14.98
C GLY A 462 -2.86 25.62 15.93
N LYS A 463 -4.15 25.31 16.17
CA LYS A 463 -4.56 24.20 17.02
C LYS A 463 -4.17 22.86 16.38
N VAL A 464 -3.57 21.97 17.17
CA VAL A 464 -3.33 20.57 16.75
C VAL A 464 -4.67 19.84 16.74
N MET A 465 -4.99 19.28 15.58
CA MET A 465 -6.20 18.48 15.34
C MET A 465 -5.94 16.99 15.57
N LEU A 466 -4.76 16.53 15.18
CA LEU A 466 -4.30 15.16 15.33
C LEU A 466 -2.80 15.17 15.63
N ASP A 467 -2.37 14.37 16.60
CA ASP A 467 -0.95 14.05 16.88
C ASP A 467 -0.89 12.63 17.41
N VAL A 468 -0.48 11.71 16.56
CA VAL A 468 -0.47 10.27 16.84
C VAL A 468 0.83 9.63 16.38
N THR A 469 1.20 8.53 17.05
CA THR A 469 2.41 7.77 16.77
C THR A 469 2.11 6.30 16.50
N SER A 470 3.02 5.63 15.82
CA SER A 470 2.98 4.19 15.55
C SER A 470 4.40 3.65 15.55
N ASP A 471 4.55 2.38 15.94
CA ASP A 471 5.76 1.56 15.77
C ASP A 471 5.55 0.43 14.74
N MET A 472 4.49 0.52 13.92
CA MET A 472 4.09 -0.48 12.92
C MET A 472 3.76 0.16 11.57
N ALA A 473 4.38 1.27 11.24
CA ALA A 473 4.21 1.84 9.91
C ALA A 473 4.98 1.02 8.88
N ALA A 474 4.36 0.84 7.70
CA ALA A 474 5.03 0.30 6.54
C ALA A 474 5.66 1.46 5.74
N VAL A 475 6.89 1.26 5.30
CA VAL A 475 7.70 2.24 4.56
C VAL A 475 8.41 1.59 3.39
N GLU A 476 8.46 2.30 2.27
CA GLU A 476 9.09 1.81 1.03
C GLU A 476 9.89 2.91 0.34
N ILE A 477 10.98 2.50 -0.29
CA ILE A 477 11.64 3.23 -1.38
C ILE A 477 11.84 2.30 -2.57
N GLY A 478 11.72 2.84 -3.78
CA GLY A 478 11.91 2.02 -4.96
C GLY A 478 12.46 2.79 -6.17
N GLY A 479 12.80 2.03 -7.20
CA GLY A 479 13.50 2.55 -8.38
C GLY A 479 14.90 3.07 -8.05
N GLY A 480 15.32 4.11 -8.72
CA GLY A 480 16.64 4.67 -8.41
C GLY A 480 17.24 5.51 -9.52
N PRO A 481 18.50 5.89 -9.35
CA PRO A 481 19.42 5.53 -8.25
C PRO A 481 19.17 6.29 -6.94
N TRP A 482 19.52 5.67 -5.82
CA TRP A 482 19.44 6.21 -4.47
C TRP A 482 20.85 6.45 -3.89
N TYR A 483 21.50 7.55 -4.30
CA TYR A 483 22.82 7.94 -3.79
C TYR A 483 22.70 8.86 -2.58
N ASP A 484 21.77 9.81 -2.66
CA ASP A 484 21.58 10.87 -1.68
C ASP A 484 20.11 10.99 -1.26
N THR A 485 19.86 11.76 -0.21
CA THR A 485 18.53 12.16 0.21
C THR A 485 17.79 12.86 -0.94
N TRP A 486 16.63 12.33 -1.29
CA TRP A 486 15.77 12.90 -2.31
C TRP A 486 14.86 13.95 -1.71
N LYS A 487 15.17 15.21 -1.96
CA LYS A 487 14.29 16.34 -1.66
C LYS A 487 13.47 16.66 -2.89
N GLY A 488 12.14 16.73 -2.70
CA GLY A 488 11.24 16.94 -3.79
C GLY A 488 9.99 17.73 -3.38
N LYS A 489 9.32 18.21 -4.40
CA LYS A 489 8.06 18.92 -4.31
C LYS A 489 7.23 18.60 -5.53
N THR A 490 5.92 18.54 -5.37
CA THR A 490 4.98 18.34 -6.48
C THR A 490 5.17 19.39 -7.57
N THR A 491 5.39 18.94 -8.80
CA THR A 491 5.64 19.80 -9.98
C THR A 491 4.60 19.62 -11.08
N THR A 492 3.40 19.13 -10.73
CA THR A 492 2.31 18.91 -11.69
C THR A 492 1.99 20.18 -12.48
N PRO A 493 2.02 20.14 -13.82
CA PRO A 493 1.77 21.29 -14.67
C PRO A 493 0.41 21.94 -14.40
N GLU A 494 0.32 23.29 -14.47
CA GLU A 494 -0.89 24.03 -14.11
C GLU A 494 -2.09 23.62 -14.96
N ILE A 495 -1.90 23.37 -16.26
CA ILE A 495 -2.98 22.91 -17.15
C ILE A 495 -3.57 21.59 -16.66
N LEU A 496 -2.72 20.67 -16.23
CA LEU A 496 -3.14 19.38 -15.69
C LEU A 496 -3.84 19.53 -14.35
N ARG A 497 -3.34 20.41 -13.48
CA ARG A 497 -3.96 20.76 -12.21
C ARG A 497 -5.37 21.30 -12.40
N LEU A 498 -5.56 22.22 -13.34
CA LEU A 498 -6.87 22.80 -13.68
C LEU A 498 -7.82 21.74 -14.22
N ALA A 499 -7.35 20.86 -15.11
CA ALA A 499 -8.15 19.77 -15.65
C ALA A 499 -8.64 18.82 -14.55
N LEU A 500 -7.75 18.40 -13.65
CA LEU A 500 -8.06 17.47 -12.57
C LEU A 500 -9.00 18.04 -11.49
N ARG A 501 -9.10 19.36 -11.37
CA ARG A 501 -10.07 20.03 -10.48
C ARG A 501 -11.52 19.92 -10.96
N VAL A 502 -11.74 19.67 -12.25
CA VAL A 502 -13.08 19.45 -12.77
C VAL A 502 -13.58 18.09 -12.26
N PRO A 503 -14.64 18.05 -11.44
CA PRO A 503 -15.14 16.79 -10.88
C PRO A 503 -15.92 16.03 -11.97
N ILE A 504 -15.25 15.14 -12.70
CA ILE A 504 -15.89 14.28 -13.69
C ILE A 504 -16.12 12.91 -13.06
N ASP A 505 -17.38 12.54 -12.93
CA ASP A 505 -17.79 11.18 -12.55
C ASP A 505 -17.88 10.29 -13.78
N LEU A 506 -16.75 9.66 -14.12
CA LEU A 506 -16.67 8.79 -15.30
C LEU A 506 -17.59 7.58 -15.21
N GLU A 507 -17.85 7.03 -14.04
CA GLU A 507 -18.79 5.91 -13.90
C GLU A 507 -20.20 6.32 -14.34
N SER A 508 -20.65 7.52 -13.94
CA SER A 508 -21.92 8.07 -14.42
C SER A 508 -21.91 8.35 -15.91
N VAL A 509 -20.82 8.88 -16.47
CA VAL A 509 -20.68 9.12 -17.91
C VAL A 509 -20.77 7.80 -18.69
N PHE A 510 -20.00 6.78 -18.29
CA PHE A 510 -19.99 5.49 -18.98
C PHE A 510 -21.21 4.60 -18.68
N SER A 511 -22.04 4.95 -17.69
CA SER A 511 -23.34 4.30 -17.53
C SER A 511 -24.31 4.58 -18.70
N VAL A 512 -24.13 5.74 -19.36
CA VAL A 512 -24.90 6.14 -20.55
C VAL A 512 -24.34 5.53 -21.85
N VAL A 513 -23.02 5.27 -21.89
CA VAL A 513 -22.32 4.71 -23.06
C VAL A 513 -21.43 3.51 -22.65
N PRO A 514 -22.02 2.40 -22.21
CA PRO A 514 -21.28 1.29 -21.57
C PRO A 514 -20.22 0.66 -22.48
N PHE A 515 -20.41 0.68 -23.80
CA PHE A 515 -19.47 0.11 -24.77
C PHE A 515 -18.15 0.89 -24.89
N LEU A 516 -18.10 2.13 -24.38
CA LEU A 516 -16.90 2.95 -24.34
C LEU A 516 -16.20 2.89 -22.96
N LYS A 517 -16.77 2.16 -21.99
CA LYS A 517 -16.21 2.05 -20.65
C LYS A 517 -14.83 1.39 -20.68
N PRO A 518 -13.76 2.06 -20.21
CA PRO A 518 -12.44 1.44 -20.13
C PRO A 518 -12.45 0.23 -19.21
N PRO A 519 -11.60 -0.77 -19.45
CA PRO A 519 -11.40 -1.86 -18.51
C PRO A 519 -11.00 -1.30 -17.13
N GLY A 520 -11.42 -1.97 -16.08
CA GLY A 520 -11.04 -1.64 -14.70
C GLY A 520 -11.86 -0.56 -14.01
N LEU A 521 -12.53 0.31 -14.77
CA LEU A 521 -13.35 1.39 -14.23
C LEU A 521 -14.65 0.90 -13.56
#